data_ab35e500f1d0cbf0652aec8df02d2e9c
#
_entry.id   ab35e500f1d0cbf0652aec8df02d2e9c
#
_cell.length_a   1.000
_cell.length_b   1.000
_cell.length_c   1.000
_cell.angle_alpha   90.00
_cell.angle_beta   90.00
_cell.angle_gamma   90.00
#
_symmetry.space_group_name_H-M   'P 1'
#
loop_
_entity.id
_entity.type
_entity.pdbx_description
1 polymer ?
#
loop_
_entity_poly.entity_id
_entity_poly.type
_entity_poly.pdbx_seq_one_letter_code
_entity_poly.pdbx_strand_id
1 'polypeptide(L)'
;MYKKLIKYLYLSYFFLFSLNIYSNILLDENDKLQSPLPLPYNGITYTEDEINNFIDDTIKNNKRPILIFGANWCPDCRIFSGTMNIPKIKSFINENFNVMYVDVKRYEINMTLLKEFDIPYSEGIPRVLVFDEKRNILNNSNTTEWRTARDRSSQEIFNFFQSMSSIN
;
A
#
# COMPACT_ATOMS: atom_id res chain seq x y z
N MET A 1 24.72 -49.48 49.47
CA MET A 1 23.75 -48.33 49.44
C MET A 1 24.24 -47.28 48.45
N TYR A 2 23.75 -47.32 47.20
CA TYR A 2 24.14 -46.36 46.15
C TYR A 2 23.08 -45.32 46.03
N LYS A 3 23.38 -44.06 46.39
CA LYS A 3 22.50 -42.88 46.11
C LYS A 3 22.80 -42.43 44.67
N LYS A 4 21.84 -42.65 43.77
CA LYS A 4 21.84 -42.05 42.44
C LYS A 4 21.57 -40.53 42.54
N LEU A 5 22.57 -39.74 42.16
CA LEU A 5 22.38 -38.30 41.88
C LEU A 5 21.73 -38.16 40.49
N ILE A 6 20.50 -37.78 40.43
CA ILE A 6 19.82 -37.36 39.21
C ILE A 6 20.19 -35.90 38.95
N LYS A 7 21.07 -35.68 37.98
CA LYS A 7 21.36 -34.34 37.47
C LYS A 7 20.20 -33.91 36.60
N TYR A 8 19.40 -32.94 37.04
CA TYR A 8 18.44 -32.26 36.19
C TYR A 8 19.19 -31.32 35.27
N LEU A 9 19.25 -31.71 34.00
CA LEU A 9 19.72 -30.84 32.91
C LEU A 9 18.56 -29.91 32.52
N TYR A 10 18.58 -28.68 33.03
CA TYR A 10 17.67 -27.64 32.56
C TYR A 10 18.12 -27.22 31.14
N LEU A 11 17.46 -27.75 30.12
CA LEU A 11 17.56 -27.24 28.76
C LEU A 11 16.76 -25.94 28.73
N SER A 12 17.44 -24.80 28.94
CA SER A 12 16.84 -23.49 28.68
C SER A 12 16.68 -23.32 27.18
N TYR A 13 15.47 -23.56 26.69
CA TYR A 13 15.06 -23.22 25.33
C TYR A 13 15.00 -21.69 25.22
N PHE A 14 16.09 -21.08 24.79
CA PHE A 14 16.13 -19.65 24.47
C PHE A 14 15.35 -19.48 23.17
N PHE A 15 14.06 -19.16 23.32
CA PHE A 15 13.21 -18.75 22.19
C PHE A 15 13.73 -17.39 21.73
N LEU A 16 14.62 -17.37 20.74
CA LEU A 16 15.03 -16.15 20.06
C LEU A 16 13.80 -15.60 19.30
N PHE A 17 13.03 -14.76 19.98
CA PHE A 17 12.08 -13.90 19.32
C PHE A 17 12.90 -12.94 18.46
N SER A 18 12.99 -13.22 17.17
CA SER A 18 13.52 -12.28 16.18
C SER A 18 12.54 -11.11 16.13
N LEU A 19 12.80 -10.08 16.91
CA LEU A 19 12.15 -8.78 16.74
C LEU A 19 12.60 -8.28 15.36
N ASN A 20 11.75 -8.43 14.36
CA ASN A 20 11.92 -7.73 13.10
C ASN A 20 11.76 -6.23 13.39
N ILE A 21 12.88 -5.58 13.72
CA ILE A 21 12.94 -4.11 13.80
C ILE A 21 12.93 -3.64 12.35
N TYR A 22 11.74 -3.37 11.83
CA TYR A 22 11.61 -2.68 10.54
C TYR A 22 12.12 -1.25 10.74
N SER A 23 13.37 -1.02 10.32
CA SER A 23 13.91 0.33 10.24
C SER A 23 13.23 1.04 9.07
N ASN A 24 12.52 2.13 9.34
CA ASN A 24 11.95 2.95 8.26
C ASN A 24 13.06 3.47 7.35
N ILE A 25 12.86 3.27 6.05
CA ILE A 25 13.74 3.84 5.02
C ILE A 25 13.46 5.34 4.96
N LEU A 26 14.51 6.14 5.12
CA LEU A 26 14.40 7.58 5.03
C LEU A 26 14.78 8.08 3.64
N LEU A 27 14.05 9.09 3.21
CA LEU A 27 14.40 9.87 2.01
C LEU A 27 15.54 10.84 2.34
N ASP A 28 16.39 11.11 1.36
CA ASP A 28 17.44 12.10 1.47
C ASP A 28 17.14 13.31 0.56
N GLU A 29 18.06 14.29 0.54
CA GLU A 29 17.89 15.53 -0.21
C GLU A 29 17.79 15.35 -1.74
N ASN A 30 18.20 14.20 -2.27
CA ASN A 30 18.10 13.87 -3.70
C ASN A 30 16.77 13.21 -4.04
N ASP A 31 16.06 12.67 -3.04
CA ASP A 31 14.77 12.00 -3.19
C ASP A 31 13.63 13.03 -3.29
N LYS A 32 13.61 13.79 -4.37
CA LYS A 32 12.65 14.89 -4.57
C LYS A 32 11.59 14.54 -5.59
N LEU A 33 10.41 15.12 -5.36
CA LEU A 33 9.31 15.08 -6.32
C LEU A 33 9.75 15.70 -7.65
N GLN A 34 9.56 14.98 -8.75
CA GLN A 34 9.95 15.40 -10.08
C GLN A 34 8.84 16.17 -10.78
N SER A 35 9.22 17.13 -11.64
CA SER A 35 8.30 17.83 -12.55
C SER A 35 8.64 17.50 -14.00
N PRO A 36 7.61 17.39 -14.88
CA PRO A 36 6.18 17.53 -14.62
C PRO A 36 5.62 16.33 -13.83
N LEU A 37 4.57 16.58 -13.03
CA LEU A 37 3.88 15.52 -12.29
C LEU A 37 3.21 14.53 -13.26
N PRO A 38 3.17 13.22 -12.93
CA PRO A 38 2.60 12.20 -13.80
C PRO A 38 1.09 12.38 -14.02
N LEU A 39 0.61 11.75 -15.08
CA LEU A 39 -0.79 11.65 -15.48
C LEU A 39 -1.17 10.17 -15.65
N PRO A 40 -1.26 9.39 -14.57
CA PRO A 40 -1.35 7.94 -14.66
C PRO A 40 -2.75 7.41 -15.01
N TYR A 41 -3.78 8.25 -14.97
CA TYR A 41 -5.16 7.86 -15.21
C TYR A 41 -5.50 7.92 -16.70
N ASN A 42 -5.99 6.82 -17.25
CA ASN A 42 -6.09 6.57 -18.69
C ASN A 42 -7.53 6.55 -19.25
N GLY A 43 -8.55 6.80 -18.41
CA GLY A 43 -9.95 6.82 -18.80
C GLY A 43 -10.59 5.45 -19.03
N ILE A 44 -9.92 4.34 -18.67
CA ILE A 44 -10.47 2.99 -18.81
C ILE A 44 -11.59 2.78 -17.80
N THR A 45 -12.70 2.20 -18.28
CA THR A 45 -13.76 1.67 -17.42
C THR A 45 -13.49 0.19 -17.16
N TYR A 46 -13.34 -0.17 -15.91
CA TYR A 46 -13.09 -1.55 -15.48
C TYR A 46 -14.37 -2.25 -15.06
N THR A 47 -14.41 -3.56 -15.30
CA THR A 47 -15.40 -4.46 -14.70
C THR A 47 -14.95 -4.93 -13.32
N GLU A 48 -15.87 -5.47 -12.53
CA GLU A 48 -15.57 -6.11 -11.25
C GLU A 48 -14.59 -7.28 -11.43
N ASP A 49 -14.76 -8.10 -12.46
CA ASP A 49 -13.88 -9.23 -12.77
C ASP A 49 -12.45 -8.77 -13.07
N GLU A 50 -12.26 -7.68 -13.81
CA GLU A 50 -10.92 -7.14 -14.10
C GLU A 50 -10.21 -6.66 -12.82
N ILE A 51 -10.92 -6.00 -11.91
CA ILE A 51 -10.40 -5.61 -10.62
C ILE A 51 -10.04 -6.83 -9.78
N ASN A 52 -10.96 -7.80 -9.70
CA ASN A 52 -10.74 -9.03 -8.94
C ASN A 52 -9.56 -9.84 -9.48
N ASN A 53 -9.45 -9.98 -10.80
CA ASN A 53 -8.31 -10.65 -11.43
C ASN A 53 -6.99 -9.95 -11.14
N PHE A 54 -6.95 -8.60 -11.19
CA PHE A 54 -5.76 -7.85 -10.81
C PHE A 54 -5.32 -8.13 -9.37
N ILE A 55 -6.29 -8.14 -8.42
CA ILE A 55 -6.02 -8.42 -7.01
C ILE A 55 -5.46 -9.84 -6.87
N ASP A 56 -6.13 -10.84 -7.44
CA ASP A 56 -5.74 -12.25 -7.32
C ASP A 56 -4.38 -12.53 -7.97
N ASP A 57 -4.13 -12.00 -9.15
CA ASP A 57 -2.84 -12.19 -9.83
C ASP A 57 -1.69 -11.47 -9.10
N THR A 58 -1.97 -10.33 -8.48
CA THR A 58 -0.97 -9.66 -7.64
C THR A 58 -0.61 -10.50 -6.42
N ILE A 59 -1.60 -11.05 -5.72
CA ILE A 59 -1.40 -11.92 -4.55
C ILE A 59 -0.64 -13.20 -4.92
N LYS A 60 -1.00 -13.85 -6.05
CA LYS A 60 -0.27 -15.02 -6.57
C LYS A 60 1.21 -14.75 -6.83
N ASN A 61 1.56 -13.51 -7.16
CA ASN A 61 2.94 -13.07 -7.36
C ASN A 61 3.62 -12.60 -6.05
N ASN A 62 3.05 -12.90 -4.89
CA ASN A 62 3.55 -12.53 -3.56
C ASN A 62 3.74 -11.02 -3.38
N LYS A 63 2.86 -10.20 -3.99
CA LYS A 63 2.80 -8.76 -3.81
C LYS A 63 1.45 -8.33 -3.26
N ARG A 64 1.40 -7.16 -2.66
CA ARG A 64 0.14 -6.57 -2.18
C ARG A 64 -0.50 -5.71 -3.26
N PRO A 65 -1.79 -5.94 -3.56
CA PRO A 65 -2.51 -5.09 -4.48
C PRO A 65 -2.76 -3.69 -3.91
N ILE A 66 -2.61 -2.67 -4.76
CA ILE A 66 -3.05 -1.31 -4.46
C ILE A 66 -3.98 -0.85 -5.58
N LEU A 67 -5.19 -0.41 -5.21
CA LEU A 67 -6.07 0.33 -6.10
C LEU A 67 -6.05 1.80 -5.73
N ILE A 68 -5.84 2.68 -6.72
CA ILE A 68 -5.83 4.13 -6.52
C ILE A 68 -6.89 4.76 -7.41
N PHE A 69 -8.05 5.04 -6.83
CA PHE A 69 -9.12 5.77 -7.52
C PHE A 69 -8.76 7.26 -7.55
N GLY A 70 -8.74 7.83 -8.75
CA GLY A 70 -8.34 9.22 -8.90
C GLY A 70 -8.54 9.74 -10.31
N ALA A 71 -7.96 10.91 -10.60
CA ALA A 71 -8.04 11.53 -11.93
C ALA A 71 -6.88 12.49 -12.17
N ASN A 72 -6.53 12.69 -13.45
CA ASN A 72 -5.42 13.57 -13.83
C ASN A 72 -5.65 15.07 -13.54
N TRP A 73 -6.90 15.51 -13.37
CA TRP A 73 -7.21 16.88 -12.99
C TRP A 73 -7.04 17.14 -11.48
N CYS A 74 -6.95 16.10 -10.67
CA CYS A 74 -6.85 16.19 -9.21
C CYS A 74 -5.38 16.46 -8.78
N PRO A 75 -5.07 17.58 -8.15
CA PRO A 75 -3.71 17.89 -7.73
C PRO A 75 -3.14 16.90 -6.72
N ASP A 76 -3.93 16.48 -5.75
CA ASP A 76 -3.50 15.49 -4.74
C ASP A 76 -3.21 14.13 -5.35
N CYS A 77 -4.00 13.70 -6.33
CA CYS A 77 -3.75 12.46 -7.07
C CYS A 77 -2.41 12.51 -7.81
N ARG A 78 -2.09 13.65 -8.42
CA ARG A 78 -0.83 13.85 -9.14
C ARG A 78 0.37 13.95 -8.21
N ILE A 79 0.24 14.62 -7.08
CA ILE A 79 1.30 14.67 -6.04
C ILE A 79 1.53 13.26 -5.49
N PHE A 80 0.46 12.54 -5.11
CA PHE A 80 0.57 11.19 -4.58
C PHE A 80 1.28 10.25 -5.56
N SER A 81 0.83 10.19 -6.82
CA SER A 81 1.46 9.36 -7.85
C SER A 81 2.87 9.83 -8.23
N GLY A 82 3.14 11.15 -8.18
CA GLY A 82 4.47 11.71 -8.39
C GLY A 82 5.45 11.29 -7.29
N THR A 83 5.00 11.29 -6.05
CA THR A 83 5.80 10.80 -4.90
C THR A 83 6.13 9.31 -5.06
N MET A 84 5.18 8.49 -5.51
CA MET A 84 5.42 7.08 -5.80
C MET A 84 6.47 6.87 -6.90
N ASN A 85 6.72 7.85 -7.76
CA ASN A 85 7.72 7.80 -8.82
C ASN A 85 9.13 8.27 -8.39
N ILE A 86 9.30 8.77 -7.17
CA ILE A 86 10.64 9.03 -6.61
C ILE A 86 11.42 7.71 -6.62
N PRO A 87 12.63 7.64 -7.20
CA PRO A 87 13.32 6.38 -7.49
C PRO A 87 13.39 5.40 -6.31
N LYS A 88 13.71 5.89 -5.12
CA LYS A 88 13.79 5.07 -3.90
C LYS A 88 12.42 4.51 -3.50
N ILE A 89 11.36 5.33 -3.56
CA ILE A 89 9.99 4.91 -3.26
C ILE A 89 9.50 3.93 -4.33
N LYS A 90 9.77 4.22 -5.60
CA LYS A 90 9.36 3.37 -6.73
C LYS A 90 9.96 1.98 -6.64
N SER A 91 11.25 1.88 -6.27
CA SER A 91 11.90 0.57 -6.04
C SER A 91 11.17 -0.21 -4.95
N PHE A 92 10.95 0.42 -3.81
CA PHE A 92 10.22 -0.19 -2.69
C PHE A 92 8.81 -0.64 -3.07
N ILE A 93 8.07 0.22 -3.79
CA ILE A 93 6.71 -0.13 -4.25
C ILE A 93 6.76 -1.32 -5.20
N ASN A 94 7.67 -1.33 -6.18
CA ASN A 94 7.79 -2.42 -7.14
C ASN A 94 8.17 -3.75 -6.50
N GLU A 95 8.89 -3.74 -5.39
CA GLU A 95 9.26 -4.95 -4.65
C GLU A 95 8.08 -5.53 -3.88
N ASN A 96 7.26 -4.69 -3.26
CA ASN A 96 6.26 -5.11 -2.28
C ASN A 96 4.82 -5.09 -2.81
N PHE A 97 4.54 -4.26 -3.83
CA PHE A 97 3.18 -3.99 -4.29
C PHE A 97 3.05 -4.14 -5.81
N ASN A 98 1.81 -4.29 -6.25
CA ASN A 98 1.40 -4.00 -7.62
C ASN A 98 0.29 -2.95 -7.57
N VAL A 99 0.35 -1.95 -8.45
CA VAL A 99 -0.51 -0.77 -8.40
C VAL A 99 -1.38 -0.68 -9.63
N MET A 100 -2.69 -0.50 -9.42
CA MET A 100 -3.63 -0.17 -10.48
C MET A 100 -4.21 1.21 -10.23
N TYR A 101 -4.07 2.11 -11.22
CA TYR A 101 -4.72 3.41 -11.23
C TYR A 101 -6.11 3.27 -11.85
N VAL A 102 -7.13 3.62 -11.09
CA VAL A 102 -8.55 3.53 -11.49
C VAL A 102 -9.06 4.95 -11.73
N ASP A 103 -9.18 5.31 -13.01
CA ASP A 103 -9.67 6.65 -13.38
C ASP A 103 -11.15 6.79 -13.04
N VAL A 104 -11.50 7.85 -12.33
CA VAL A 104 -12.89 8.17 -12.04
C VAL A 104 -13.43 9.33 -12.89
N LYS A 105 -12.60 9.88 -13.78
CA LYS A 105 -12.92 11.12 -14.50
C LYS A 105 -13.42 12.20 -13.55
N ARG A 106 -14.63 12.72 -13.77
CA ARG A 106 -15.31 13.64 -12.85
C ARG A 106 -16.35 12.90 -12.01
N TYR A 107 -15.97 11.74 -11.46
CA TYR A 107 -16.84 10.79 -10.73
C TYR A 107 -17.91 10.14 -11.63
N GLU A 108 -17.61 10.00 -12.93
CA GLU A 108 -18.52 9.48 -13.94
C GLU A 108 -18.35 7.99 -14.19
N ILE A 109 -17.14 7.46 -13.95
CA ILE A 109 -16.80 6.05 -14.20
C ILE A 109 -16.17 5.42 -12.96
N ASN A 110 -16.17 4.10 -12.87
CA ASN A 110 -15.49 3.26 -11.88
C ASN A 110 -15.86 3.50 -10.39
N MET A 111 -16.60 4.53 -10.04
CA MET A 111 -16.95 4.81 -8.64
C MET A 111 -17.84 3.72 -8.03
N THR A 112 -18.63 3.03 -8.85
CA THR A 112 -19.50 1.93 -8.39
C THR A 112 -18.71 0.73 -7.91
N LEU A 113 -17.47 0.53 -8.39
CA LEU A 113 -16.56 -0.54 -7.95
C LEU A 113 -16.21 -0.47 -6.47
N LEU A 114 -16.32 0.70 -5.84
CA LEU A 114 -16.10 0.85 -4.39
C LEU A 114 -17.08 0.03 -3.55
N LYS A 115 -18.28 -0.27 -4.09
CA LYS A 115 -19.30 -1.07 -3.41
C LYS A 115 -18.84 -2.51 -3.19
N GLU A 116 -18.03 -3.06 -4.10
CA GLU A 116 -17.43 -4.40 -3.99
C GLU A 116 -16.55 -4.56 -2.73
N PHE A 117 -16.13 -3.43 -2.19
CA PHE A 117 -15.27 -3.33 -1.01
C PHE A 117 -15.99 -2.78 0.22
N ASP A 118 -17.32 -2.75 0.21
CA ASP A 118 -18.15 -2.13 1.27
C ASP A 118 -17.79 -0.67 1.56
N ILE A 119 -17.24 0.04 0.56
CA ILE A 119 -16.88 1.44 0.68
C ILE A 119 -18.01 2.31 0.13
N PRO A 120 -18.61 3.18 0.96
CA PRO A 120 -19.67 4.06 0.51
C PRO A 120 -19.25 4.96 -0.66
N TYR A 121 -20.14 5.11 -1.63
CA TYR A 121 -19.96 6.13 -2.65
C TYR A 121 -19.88 7.51 -1.98
N SER A 122 -18.76 8.16 -2.13
CA SER A 122 -18.57 9.54 -1.70
C SER A 122 -17.51 10.20 -2.58
N GLU A 123 -17.70 11.47 -2.89
CA GLU A 123 -16.69 12.24 -3.60
C GLU A 123 -15.42 12.40 -2.75
N GLY A 124 -14.32 12.63 -3.44
CA GLY A 124 -13.01 12.87 -2.84
C GLY A 124 -11.99 11.82 -3.20
N ILE A 125 -10.99 12.29 -3.90
CA ILE A 125 -9.85 11.52 -4.45
C ILE A 125 -8.52 12.22 -4.10
N PRO A 126 -7.39 11.46 -4.08
CA PRO A 126 -7.32 10.04 -4.34
C PRO A 126 -7.98 9.22 -3.24
N ARG A 127 -8.50 8.04 -3.61
CA ARG A 127 -8.90 7.02 -2.68
C ARG A 127 -8.00 5.82 -2.88
N VAL A 128 -7.30 5.41 -1.85
CA VAL A 128 -6.27 4.37 -1.89
C VAL A 128 -6.72 3.17 -1.09
N LEU A 129 -6.73 2.00 -1.71
CA LEU A 129 -7.04 0.72 -1.08
C LEU A 129 -5.82 -0.17 -1.18
N VAL A 130 -5.30 -0.63 -0.05
CA VAL A 130 -4.18 -1.57 0.03
C VAL A 130 -4.70 -2.89 0.58
N PHE A 131 -4.42 -3.99 -0.10
CA PHE A 131 -4.92 -5.32 0.27
C PHE A 131 -3.82 -6.21 0.85
N ASP A 132 -4.22 -7.09 1.78
CA ASP A 132 -3.38 -8.19 2.24
C ASP A 132 -3.54 -9.43 1.31
N GLU A 133 -2.84 -10.51 1.67
CA GLU A 133 -2.88 -11.79 0.94
C GLU A 133 -4.23 -12.53 1.08
N LYS A 134 -5.11 -12.09 1.98
CA LYS A 134 -6.48 -12.62 2.18
C LYS A 134 -7.55 -11.72 1.59
N ARG A 135 -7.14 -10.69 0.82
CA ARG A 135 -8.00 -9.68 0.21
C ARG A 135 -8.67 -8.72 1.21
N ASN A 136 -8.21 -8.65 2.45
CA ASN A 136 -8.70 -7.63 3.38
C ASN A 136 -8.06 -6.29 3.06
N ILE A 137 -8.81 -5.19 3.21
CA ILE A 137 -8.28 -3.84 3.05
C ILE A 137 -7.56 -3.43 4.34
N LEU A 138 -6.24 -3.28 4.28
CA LEU A 138 -5.39 -2.94 5.41
C LEU A 138 -5.66 -1.54 5.97
N ASN A 139 -6.07 -0.60 5.11
CA ASN A 139 -6.34 0.80 5.48
C ASN A 139 -7.83 1.17 5.37
N ASN A 140 -8.75 0.26 5.66
CA ASN A 140 -10.19 0.47 5.47
C ASN A 140 -10.73 1.72 6.18
N SER A 141 -10.22 2.05 7.36
CA SER A 141 -10.61 3.27 8.10
C SER A 141 -10.11 4.58 7.47
N ASN A 142 -9.10 4.53 6.59
CA ASN A 142 -8.36 5.69 6.08
C ASN A 142 -8.18 5.72 4.56
N THR A 143 -9.09 5.12 3.80
CA THR A 143 -8.98 5.06 2.32
C THR A 143 -8.92 6.44 1.65
N THR A 144 -9.34 7.50 2.35
CA THR A 144 -9.38 8.90 1.87
C THR A 144 -8.27 9.78 2.44
N GLU A 145 -7.33 9.23 3.18
CA GLU A 145 -6.28 9.99 3.86
C GLU A 145 -5.49 10.91 2.91
N TRP A 146 -5.23 10.43 1.70
CA TRP A 146 -4.36 11.11 0.73
C TRP A 146 -5.07 12.17 -0.12
N ARG A 147 -6.30 12.52 0.24
CA ARG A 147 -7.01 13.70 -0.33
C ARG A 147 -6.34 15.03 0.00
N THR A 148 -5.37 15.01 0.89
CA THR A 148 -4.51 16.13 1.29
C THR A 148 -3.05 15.89 0.94
N ALA A 149 -2.75 15.06 -0.07
CA ALA A 149 -1.38 14.68 -0.42
C ALA A 149 -0.47 15.87 -0.75
N ARG A 150 -1.04 16.97 -1.26
CA ARG A 150 -0.30 18.22 -1.52
C ARG A 150 0.25 18.89 -0.26
N ASP A 151 -0.38 18.65 0.89
CA ASP A 151 -0.03 19.21 2.19
C ASP A 151 0.86 18.26 3.00
N ARG A 152 1.26 17.14 2.41
CA ARG A 152 2.07 16.09 3.03
C ARG A 152 3.47 16.04 2.45
N SER A 153 4.43 15.64 3.27
CA SER A 153 5.78 15.37 2.80
C SER A 153 5.85 14.04 2.01
N SER A 154 6.82 13.94 1.10
CA SER A 154 7.10 12.67 0.42
C SER A 154 7.44 11.54 1.40
N GLN A 155 8.07 11.87 2.54
CA GLN A 155 8.40 10.90 3.58
C GLN A 155 7.13 10.35 4.26
N GLU A 156 6.11 11.16 4.52
CA GLU A 156 4.84 10.68 5.09
C GLU A 156 4.14 9.70 4.16
N ILE A 157 4.10 10.01 2.86
CA ILE A 157 3.55 9.09 1.84
C ILE A 157 4.39 7.80 1.78
N PHE A 158 5.71 7.90 1.87
CA PHE A 158 6.57 6.73 1.88
C PHE A 158 6.38 5.88 3.15
N ASN A 159 6.26 6.51 4.32
CA ASN A 159 6.00 5.82 5.59
C ASN A 159 4.68 5.03 5.54
N PHE A 160 3.65 5.56 4.87
CA PHE A 160 2.42 4.82 4.63
C PHE A 160 2.69 3.51 3.89
N PHE A 161 3.42 3.52 2.77
CA PHE A 161 3.72 2.28 2.05
C PHE A 161 4.58 1.33 2.88
N GLN A 162 5.55 1.83 3.63
CA GLN A 162 6.37 1.01 4.52
C GLN A 162 5.51 0.33 5.59
N SER A 163 4.58 1.07 6.21
CA SER A 163 3.65 0.48 7.20
C SER A 163 2.74 -0.56 6.56
N MET A 164 2.19 -0.29 5.37
CA MET A 164 1.32 -1.24 4.67
C MET A 164 2.06 -2.51 4.22
N SER A 165 3.37 -2.47 3.99
CA SER A 165 4.16 -3.66 3.64
C SER A 165 4.47 -4.55 4.85
N SER A 166 4.48 -4.01 6.07
CA SER A 166 4.89 -4.70 7.30
C SER A 166 3.74 -5.30 8.11
N ILE A 167 2.48 -5.00 7.79
CA ILE A 167 1.30 -5.58 8.47
C ILE A 167 1.18 -7.06 8.07
N ASN A 168 1.22 -7.97 9.05
CA ASN A 168 1.03 -9.41 8.87
C ASN A 168 -0.37 -9.83 9.31
#